data_896c13635161b347b22cca1da651c44b
#
_entry.id   896c13635161b347b22cca1da651c44b
#
_cell.length_a   1.000
_cell.length_b   1.000
_cell.length_c   1.000
_cell.angle_alpha   90.00
_cell.angle_beta   90.00
_cell.angle_gamma   90.00
#
_symmetry.space_group_name_H-M   'P 1'
#
loop_
_entity.id
_entity.type
_entity.pdbx_description
1 polymer ?
#
loop_
_entity_poly.entity_id
_entity_poly.type
_entity_poly.pdbx_seq_one_letter_code
_entity_poly.pdbx_strand_id
1 'polypeptide(L)'
;MRIAAAGTDAVVEASAKPKGRLVLVVGPSGAGKDSVIEGARRALAGHAQFVFPRRIITRQSDPGSEEHFTLSEADFARQREVGAFFLHWRAHGLHYALPGAIADALAHGRTVVANVSRAVIEEARRKHPATTVVVVTAPPAVLAERLKARGREDAAAVEGRLARAAAEPDGPGVVTLMNDGPLEVAVERFLQVLKAPAQV
;
A
#
# COMPACT_ATOMS: atom_id res chain seq x y z
N MET A 1 21.21 -48.51 -43.64
CA MET A 1 21.35 -48.44 -42.20
C MET A 1 21.35 -46.96 -41.79
N ARG A 2 20.19 -46.43 -41.35
CA ARG A 2 20.04 -45.02 -41.00
C ARG A 2 20.15 -44.88 -39.49
N ILE A 3 21.09 -44.06 -39.04
CA ILE A 3 21.25 -43.70 -37.64
C ILE A 3 20.49 -42.39 -37.43
N ALA A 4 19.42 -42.45 -36.63
CA ALA A 4 18.66 -41.29 -36.19
C ALA A 4 19.42 -40.61 -35.05
N ALA A 5 19.79 -39.34 -35.20
CA ALA A 5 20.29 -38.51 -34.13
C ALA A 5 19.08 -37.96 -33.35
N ALA A 6 18.95 -38.33 -32.11
CA ALA A 6 18.01 -37.75 -31.19
C ALA A 6 18.55 -36.39 -30.71
N GLY A 7 17.95 -35.33 -31.20
CA GLY A 7 18.19 -33.99 -30.66
C GLY A 7 17.48 -33.85 -29.33
N THR A 8 18.23 -33.72 -28.25
CA THR A 8 17.72 -33.37 -26.93
C THR A 8 17.57 -31.85 -26.87
N ASP A 9 16.38 -31.36 -27.18
CA ASP A 9 16.01 -29.97 -26.86
C ASP A 9 15.94 -29.79 -25.34
N ALA A 10 17.04 -29.34 -24.76
CA ALA A 10 17.04 -28.84 -23.40
C ALA A 10 16.25 -27.51 -23.39
N VAL A 11 14.99 -27.58 -23.01
CA VAL A 11 14.19 -26.40 -22.65
C VAL A 11 14.89 -25.78 -21.44
N VAL A 12 15.65 -24.71 -21.68
CA VAL A 12 16.16 -23.85 -20.63
C VAL A 12 14.94 -23.16 -20.02
N GLU A 13 14.45 -23.68 -18.91
CA GLU A 13 13.50 -22.97 -18.05
C GLU A 13 14.16 -21.64 -17.68
N ALA A 14 13.69 -20.56 -18.29
CA ALA A 14 14.06 -19.23 -17.88
C ALA A 14 13.65 -19.07 -16.41
N SER A 15 14.63 -19.09 -15.53
CA SER A 15 14.46 -18.83 -14.09
C SER A 15 13.66 -17.53 -13.94
N ALA A 16 12.37 -17.65 -13.64
CA ALA A 16 11.50 -16.50 -13.44
C ALA A 16 12.08 -15.67 -12.30
N LYS A 17 12.54 -14.45 -12.60
CA LYS A 17 13.05 -13.51 -11.59
C LYS A 17 11.99 -13.43 -10.47
N PRO A 18 12.41 -13.48 -9.19
CA PRO A 18 11.47 -13.37 -8.09
C PRO A 18 10.63 -12.11 -8.28
N LYS A 19 9.32 -12.29 -8.44
CA LYS A 19 8.39 -11.16 -8.54
C LYS A 19 8.46 -10.37 -7.24
N GLY A 20 8.57 -9.05 -7.33
CA GLY A 20 8.53 -8.18 -6.18
C GLY A 20 7.23 -8.35 -5.39
N ARG A 21 7.12 -7.74 -4.24
CA ARG A 21 5.95 -7.80 -3.37
C ARG A 21 5.28 -6.43 -3.25
N LEU A 22 3.97 -6.38 -3.44
CA LEU A 22 3.17 -5.18 -3.18
C LEU A 22 2.53 -5.30 -1.79
N VAL A 23 2.85 -4.38 -0.89
CA VAL A 23 2.27 -4.30 0.46
C VAL A 23 1.36 -3.08 0.53
N LEU A 24 0.06 -3.31 0.56
CA LEU A 24 -0.95 -2.28 0.69
C LEU A 24 -1.31 -2.08 2.16
N VAL A 25 -1.11 -0.88 2.67
CA VAL A 25 -1.49 -0.51 4.03
C VAL A 25 -2.84 0.20 3.97
N VAL A 26 -3.83 -0.39 4.60
CA VAL A 26 -5.20 0.12 4.67
C VAL A 26 -5.66 0.22 6.13
N GLY A 27 -6.83 0.76 6.37
CA GLY A 27 -7.40 0.86 7.71
C GLY A 27 -8.13 2.19 7.93
N PRO A 28 -8.85 2.33 9.03
CA PRO A 28 -9.65 3.51 9.32
C PRO A 28 -8.80 4.77 9.49
N SER A 29 -9.45 5.94 9.40
CA SER A 29 -8.85 7.20 9.81
C SER A 29 -8.52 7.15 11.31
N GLY A 30 -7.39 7.74 11.71
CA GLY A 30 -6.94 7.68 13.10
C GLY A 30 -6.15 6.42 13.49
N ALA A 31 -6.13 5.36 12.66
CA ALA A 31 -5.38 4.13 12.95
C ALA A 31 -3.85 4.29 12.97
N GLY A 32 -3.31 5.42 12.47
CA GLY A 32 -1.87 5.69 12.50
C GLY A 32 -1.09 5.08 11.33
N LYS A 33 -1.76 4.76 10.21
CA LYS A 33 -1.12 4.19 9.01
C LYS A 33 0.14 4.94 8.56
N ASP A 34 0.03 6.28 8.44
CA ASP A 34 1.14 7.11 7.96
C ASP A 34 2.33 7.07 8.94
N SER A 35 2.05 7.09 10.25
CA SER A 35 3.09 7.00 11.29
C SER A 35 3.80 5.64 11.28
N VAL A 36 3.05 4.54 11.10
CA VAL A 36 3.62 3.18 11.01
C VAL A 36 4.48 3.03 9.75
N ILE A 37 3.98 3.51 8.60
CA ILE A 37 4.73 3.48 7.33
C ILE A 37 6.01 4.33 7.46
N GLU A 38 5.90 5.53 8.02
CA GLU A 38 7.05 6.43 8.19
C GLU A 38 8.09 5.84 9.15
N GLY A 39 7.67 5.23 10.26
CA GLY A 39 8.56 4.50 11.15
C GLY A 39 9.31 3.36 10.45
N ALA A 40 8.60 2.57 9.64
CA ALA A 40 9.21 1.51 8.85
C ALA A 40 10.14 2.06 7.76
N ARG A 41 9.78 3.16 7.09
CA ARG A 41 10.62 3.84 6.08
C ARG A 41 11.95 4.29 6.69
N ARG A 42 11.93 4.85 7.90
CA ARG A 42 13.14 5.25 8.62
C ARG A 42 14.00 4.06 9.03
N ALA A 43 13.37 3.02 9.57
CA ALA A 43 14.08 1.82 10.00
C ALA A 43 14.72 1.05 8.83
N LEU A 44 14.13 1.15 7.62
CA LEU A 44 14.62 0.52 6.40
C LEU A 44 15.39 1.51 5.49
N ALA A 45 15.78 2.67 5.99
CA ALA A 45 16.60 3.62 5.25
C ALA A 45 17.90 2.95 4.78
N GLY A 46 18.24 3.11 3.50
CA GLY A 46 19.40 2.45 2.89
C GLY A 46 19.18 1.01 2.39
N HIS A 47 18.06 0.38 2.69
CA HIS A 47 17.70 -0.93 2.15
C HIS A 47 17.00 -0.79 0.80
N ALA A 48 17.75 -0.84 -0.30
CA ALA A 48 17.24 -0.63 -1.67
C ALA A 48 16.12 -1.62 -2.08
N GLN A 49 15.94 -2.71 -1.36
CA GLN A 49 14.88 -3.69 -1.57
C GLN A 49 13.49 -3.13 -1.26
N PHE A 50 13.37 -2.12 -0.39
CA PHE A 50 12.09 -1.55 0.02
C PHE A 50 11.87 -0.18 -0.64
N VAL A 51 10.68 -0.01 -1.22
CA VAL A 51 10.27 1.22 -1.90
C VAL A 51 9.01 1.76 -1.23
N PHE A 52 9.05 3.01 -0.79
CA PHE A 52 7.94 3.73 -0.19
C PHE A 52 7.56 4.88 -1.12
N PRO A 53 6.67 4.65 -2.10
CA PRO A 53 6.32 5.69 -3.07
C PRO A 53 5.52 6.81 -2.43
N ARG A 54 5.80 8.05 -2.82
CA ARG A 54 4.92 9.19 -2.52
C ARG A 54 3.65 9.05 -3.34
N ARG A 55 2.50 9.26 -2.71
CA ARG A 55 1.22 9.33 -3.41
C ARG A 55 1.12 10.60 -4.25
N ILE A 56 0.26 10.57 -5.25
CA ILE A 56 -0.18 11.73 -6.01
C ILE A 56 -1.57 12.09 -5.51
N ILE A 57 -1.81 13.36 -5.14
CA ILE A 57 -3.10 13.81 -4.57
C ILE A 57 -3.50 15.14 -5.21
N THR A 58 -4.79 15.34 -5.50
CA THR A 58 -5.34 16.62 -5.99
C THR A 58 -5.60 17.60 -4.84
N ARG A 59 -4.66 17.71 -3.92
CA ARG A 59 -4.70 18.62 -2.78
C ARG A 59 -3.35 19.30 -2.63
N GLN A 60 -3.34 20.57 -2.26
CA GLN A 60 -2.13 21.28 -1.84
C GLN A 60 -1.51 20.61 -0.63
N SER A 61 -0.18 20.56 -0.57
CA SER A 61 0.54 20.02 0.59
C SER A 61 0.45 21.01 1.75
N ASP A 62 -0.01 20.51 2.90
CA ASP A 62 -0.06 21.29 4.15
C ASP A 62 1.09 20.88 5.07
N PRO A 63 1.68 21.81 5.85
CA PRO A 63 2.66 21.46 6.89
C PRO A 63 2.09 20.42 7.86
N GLY A 64 2.83 19.35 8.13
CA GLY A 64 2.41 18.24 9.01
C GLY A 64 1.50 17.21 8.36
N SER A 65 1.20 17.32 7.06
CA SER A 65 0.58 16.24 6.28
C SER A 65 1.63 15.30 5.70
N GLU A 66 1.19 14.11 5.26
CA GLU A 66 2.03 13.18 4.50
C GLU A 66 2.63 13.86 3.26
N GLU A 67 3.91 13.64 3.02
CA GLU A 67 4.56 14.08 1.79
C GLU A 67 3.94 13.41 0.56
N HIS A 68 3.44 14.19 -0.35
CA HIS A 68 2.83 13.73 -1.60
C HIS A 68 3.17 14.65 -2.77
N PHE A 69 2.97 14.16 -3.99
CA PHE A 69 2.99 14.99 -5.18
C PHE A 69 1.61 15.60 -5.38
N THR A 70 1.55 16.92 -5.56
CA THR A 70 0.31 17.63 -5.85
C THR A 70 0.08 17.75 -7.35
N LEU A 71 -1.12 17.39 -7.81
CA LEU A 71 -1.59 17.67 -9.16
C LEU A 71 -2.89 18.48 -9.11
N SER A 72 -3.14 19.28 -10.14
CA SER A 72 -4.47 19.81 -10.39
C SER A 72 -5.43 18.68 -10.82
N GLU A 73 -6.74 18.87 -10.67
CA GLU A 73 -7.72 17.87 -11.15
C GLU A 73 -7.60 17.64 -12.66
N ALA A 74 -7.33 18.68 -13.44
CA ALA A 74 -7.15 18.60 -14.88
C ALA A 74 -5.89 17.80 -15.25
N ASP A 75 -4.76 18.02 -14.56
CA ASP A 75 -3.52 17.26 -14.77
C ASP A 75 -3.69 15.81 -14.37
N PHE A 76 -4.38 15.56 -13.25
CA PHE A 76 -4.68 14.20 -12.80
C PHE A 76 -5.51 13.44 -13.83
N ALA A 77 -6.54 14.08 -14.40
CA ALA A 77 -7.37 13.49 -15.44
C ALA A 77 -6.55 13.14 -16.69
N ARG A 78 -5.71 14.05 -17.17
CA ARG A 78 -4.82 13.79 -18.31
C ARG A 78 -3.85 12.63 -18.07
N GLN A 79 -3.23 12.60 -16.89
CA GLN A 79 -2.30 11.51 -16.55
C GLN A 79 -3.00 10.17 -16.41
N ARG A 80 -4.23 10.15 -15.89
CA ARG A 80 -5.05 8.93 -15.83
C ARG A 80 -5.39 8.40 -17.23
N GLU A 81 -5.77 9.26 -18.16
CA GLU A 81 -6.11 8.88 -19.54
C GLU A 81 -4.95 8.22 -20.28
N VAL A 82 -3.73 8.67 -20.04
CA VAL A 82 -2.52 8.06 -20.65
C VAL A 82 -1.96 6.88 -19.83
N GLY A 83 -2.66 6.43 -18.78
CA GLY A 83 -2.25 5.28 -17.97
C GLY A 83 -1.01 5.50 -17.12
N ALA A 84 -0.70 6.74 -16.73
CA ALA A 84 0.49 7.07 -15.95
C ALA A 84 0.49 6.53 -14.50
N PHE A 85 -0.65 6.05 -14.03
CA PHE A 85 -0.82 5.56 -12.67
C PHE A 85 -0.87 4.04 -12.58
N PHE A 86 -0.20 3.47 -11.60
CA PHE A 86 -0.33 2.04 -11.28
C PHE A 86 -1.71 1.75 -10.67
N LEU A 87 -2.14 2.56 -9.68
CA LEU A 87 -3.46 2.55 -9.07
C LEU A 87 -3.96 3.97 -8.89
N HIS A 88 -5.27 4.18 -8.99
CA HIS A 88 -5.88 5.46 -8.64
C HIS A 88 -7.26 5.25 -8.01
N TRP A 89 -7.68 6.19 -7.16
CA TRP A 89 -8.99 6.15 -6.50
C TRP A 89 -9.46 7.55 -6.11
N ARG A 90 -10.72 7.64 -5.74
CA ARG A 90 -11.32 8.85 -5.18
C ARG A 90 -11.71 8.61 -3.73
N ALA A 91 -11.36 9.51 -2.83
CA ALA A 91 -11.77 9.49 -1.44
C ALA A 91 -11.81 10.93 -0.89
N HIS A 92 -12.75 11.22 0.01
CA HIS A 92 -12.88 12.53 0.67
C HIS A 92 -12.91 13.72 -0.31
N GLY A 93 -13.57 13.57 -1.46
CA GLY A 93 -13.65 14.60 -2.47
C GLY A 93 -12.37 14.81 -3.30
N LEU A 94 -11.29 14.08 -3.04
CA LEU A 94 -9.99 14.19 -3.71
C LEU A 94 -9.69 12.96 -4.55
N HIS A 95 -8.81 13.13 -5.53
CA HIS A 95 -8.22 12.03 -6.29
C HIS A 95 -6.84 11.67 -5.74
N TYR A 96 -6.56 10.39 -5.74
CA TYR A 96 -5.31 9.80 -5.26
C TYR A 96 -4.77 8.83 -6.30
N ALA A 97 -3.44 8.74 -6.42
CA ALA A 97 -2.82 7.73 -7.24
C ALA A 97 -1.48 7.25 -6.67
N LEU A 98 -1.09 6.05 -7.09
CA LEU A 98 0.28 5.55 -7.02
C LEU A 98 0.92 5.72 -8.40
N PRO A 99 2.16 6.23 -8.48
CA PRO A 99 2.84 6.43 -9.77
C PRO A 99 3.09 5.11 -10.49
N GLY A 100 3.03 5.13 -11.83
CA GLY A 100 3.28 3.95 -12.67
C GLY A 100 4.67 3.33 -12.47
N ALA A 101 5.66 4.14 -12.11
CA ALA A 101 7.05 3.70 -11.85
C ALA A 101 7.18 2.60 -10.77
N ILE A 102 6.17 2.37 -9.93
CA ILE A 102 6.22 1.24 -8.98
C ILE A 102 6.19 -0.12 -9.69
N ALA A 103 5.65 -0.20 -10.91
CA ALA A 103 5.67 -1.43 -11.70
C ALA A 103 7.10 -1.89 -11.97
N ASP A 104 8.01 -0.97 -12.26
CA ASP A 104 9.42 -1.27 -12.47
C ASP A 104 10.09 -1.78 -11.19
N ALA A 105 9.78 -1.19 -10.04
CA ALA A 105 10.29 -1.67 -8.76
C ALA A 105 9.84 -3.11 -8.46
N LEU A 106 8.56 -3.41 -8.72
CA LEU A 106 8.01 -4.76 -8.57
C LEU A 106 8.65 -5.75 -9.57
N ALA A 107 8.85 -5.35 -10.82
CA ALA A 107 9.52 -6.16 -11.83
C ALA A 107 10.98 -6.50 -11.47
N HIS A 108 11.64 -5.62 -10.70
CA HIS A 108 13.00 -5.83 -10.18
C HIS A 108 13.05 -6.55 -8.82
N GLY A 109 11.96 -7.19 -8.41
CA GLY A 109 11.91 -7.99 -7.18
C GLY A 109 11.85 -7.18 -5.89
N ARG A 110 11.56 -5.87 -5.95
CA ARG A 110 11.50 -5.00 -4.76
C ARG A 110 10.15 -5.13 -4.05
N THR A 111 10.14 -4.84 -2.77
CA THR A 111 8.92 -4.71 -1.96
C THR A 111 8.45 -3.25 -1.99
N VAL A 112 7.27 -3.02 -2.56
CA VAL A 112 6.62 -1.69 -2.59
C VAL A 112 5.60 -1.60 -1.47
N VAL A 113 5.69 -0.59 -0.62
CA VAL A 113 4.81 -0.36 0.54
C VAL A 113 4.04 0.93 0.34
N ALA A 114 2.70 0.87 0.29
CA ALA A 114 1.88 2.06 0.00
C ALA A 114 0.60 2.12 0.83
N ASN A 115 0.28 3.32 1.34
CA ASN A 115 -1.02 3.64 1.94
C ASN A 115 -2.06 3.85 0.83
N VAL A 116 -3.13 3.04 0.82
CA VAL A 116 -4.18 3.10 -0.20
C VAL A 116 -5.59 3.01 0.39
N SER A 117 -6.59 3.28 -0.43
CA SER A 117 -7.98 2.96 -0.10
C SER A 117 -8.25 1.46 -0.25
N ARG A 118 -9.12 0.91 0.58
CA ARG A 118 -9.62 -0.47 0.42
C ARG A 118 -10.25 -0.72 -0.96
N ALA A 119 -10.82 0.31 -1.58
CA ALA A 119 -11.48 0.21 -2.88
C ALA A 119 -10.57 -0.27 -4.02
N VAL A 120 -9.24 -0.15 -3.88
CA VAL A 120 -8.29 -0.55 -4.94
C VAL A 120 -7.59 -1.89 -4.67
N ILE A 121 -7.93 -2.60 -3.59
CA ILE A 121 -7.29 -3.87 -3.23
C ILE A 121 -7.45 -4.90 -4.35
N GLU A 122 -8.67 -5.09 -4.85
CA GLU A 122 -8.96 -6.07 -5.89
C GLU A 122 -8.29 -5.71 -7.23
N GLU A 123 -8.23 -4.44 -7.56
CA GLU A 123 -7.48 -3.99 -8.74
C GLU A 123 -5.98 -4.27 -8.59
N ALA A 124 -5.43 -3.99 -7.41
CA ALA A 124 -4.03 -4.26 -7.11
C ALA A 124 -3.69 -5.75 -7.21
N ARG A 125 -4.53 -6.62 -6.65
CA ARG A 125 -4.37 -8.10 -6.74
C ARG A 125 -4.40 -8.60 -8.17
N ARG A 126 -5.29 -8.05 -9.02
CA ARG A 126 -5.31 -8.39 -10.45
C ARG A 126 -4.04 -7.95 -11.16
N LYS A 127 -3.52 -6.76 -10.86
CA LYS A 127 -2.30 -6.22 -11.48
C LYS A 127 -1.03 -6.91 -10.96
N HIS A 128 -1.02 -7.27 -9.68
CA HIS A 128 0.13 -7.89 -9.03
C HIS A 128 -0.33 -8.93 -7.99
N PRO A 129 -0.40 -10.23 -8.37
CA PRO A 129 -0.90 -11.29 -7.48
C PRO A 129 -0.13 -11.42 -6.15
N ALA A 130 1.19 -11.13 -6.12
CA ALA A 130 1.99 -11.10 -4.90
C ALA A 130 1.69 -9.83 -4.07
N THR A 131 0.40 -9.60 -3.75
CA THR A 131 -0.08 -8.48 -2.95
C THR A 131 -0.42 -8.93 -1.53
N THR A 132 0.22 -8.31 -0.55
CA THR A 132 -0.13 -8.42 0.87
C THR A 132 -0.92 -7.20 1.29
N VAL A 133 -2.00 -7.38 2.05
CA VAL A 133 -2.80 -6.28 2.61
C VAL A 133 -2.59 -6.21 4.12
N VAL A 134 -2.07 -5.10 4.60
CA VAL A 134 -1.89 -4.84 6.04
C VAL A 134 -2.99 -3.89 6.50
N VAL A 135 -3.88 -4.39 7.33
CA VAL A 135 -4.96 -3.62 7.95
C VAL A 135 -4.44 -3.05 9.26
N VAL A 136 -4.07 -1.77 9.26
CA VAL A 136 -3.71 -1.08 10.51
C VAL A 136 -5.00 -0.62 11.17
N THR A 137 -5.24 -1.04 12.41
CA THR A 137 -6.44 -0.73 13.18
C THR A 137 -6.12 -0.42 14.64
N ALA A 138 -7.11 0.05 15.38
CA ALA A 138 -7.06 0.26 16.83
C ALA A 138 -8.49 0.12 17.39
N PRO A 139 -8.66 -0.10 18.72
CA PRO A 139 -9.98 -0.12 19.33
C PRO A 139 -10.78 1.15 19.02
N PRO A 140 -12.12 1.06 18.85
CA PRO A 140 -12.95 2.21 18.49
C PRO A 140 -12.78 3.43 19.41
N ALA A 141 -12.59 3.22 20.70
CA ALA A 141 -12.33 4.29 21.65
C ALA A 141 -11.03 5.06 21.33
N VAL A 142 -9.95 4.33 21.02
CA VAL A 142 -8.65 4.91 20.64
C VAL A 142 -8.75 5.68 19.33
N LEU A 143 -9.48 5.13 18.34
CA LEU A 143 -9.72 5.81 17.06
C LEU A 143 -10.48 7.12 17.28
N ALA A 144 -11.53 7.10 18.12
CA ALA A 144 -12.34 8.28 18.44
C ALA A 144 -11.51 9.37 19.13
N GLU A 145 -10.68 9.01 20.11
CA GLU A 145 -9.77 9.95 20.76
C GLU A 145 -8.77 10.58 19.79
N ARG A 146 -8.15 9.77 18.95
CA ARG A 146 -7.17 10.26 17.95
C ARG A 146 -7.81 11.17 16.90
N LEU A 147 -9.06 10.92 16.51
CA LEU A 147 -9.82 11.77 15.59
C LEU A 147 -10.17 13.11 16.24
N LYS A 148 -10.64 13.09 17.50
CA LYS A 148 -10.92 14.31 18.28
C LYS A 148 -9.67 15.19 18.45
N ALA A 149 -8.53 14.58 18.79
CA ALA A 149 -7.26 15.29 18.98
C ALA A 149 -6.76 15.99 17.68
N ARG A 150 -7.16 15.53 16.51
CA ARG A 150 -6.83 16.15 15.22
C ARG A 150 -7.68 17.38 14.86
N GLY A 151 -8.77 17.65 15.58
CA GLY A 151 -9.58 18.87 15.45
C GLY A 151 -10.26 19.09 14.09
N ARG A 152 -10.34 18.08 13.24
CA ARG A 152 -10.79 18.23 11.84
C ARG A 152 -12.22 17.75 11.57
N GLU A 153 -12.96 17.26 12.58
CA GLU A 153 -14.26 16.62 12.36
C GLU A 153 -15.24 16.82 13.51
N ASP A 154 -16.53 16.91 13.14
CA ASP A 154 -17.65 16.86 14.09
C ASP A 154 -17.96 15.40 14.53
N ALA A 155 -18.77 15.25 15.59
CA ALA A 155 -19.10 13.94 16.17
C ALA A 155 -19.82 13.00 15.19
N ALA A 156 -20.66 13.53 14.28
CA ALA A 156 -21.41 12.74 13.30
C ALA A 156 -20.50 12.17 12.19
N ALA A 157 -19.48 12.93 11.78
CA ALA A 157 -18.48 12.48 10.83
C ALA A 157 -17.60 11.36 11.45
N VAL A 158 -17.31 11.43 12.74
CA VAL A 158 -16.57 10.39 13.49
C VAL A 158 -17.38 9.08 13.55
N GLU A 159 -18.68 9.13 13.89
CA GLU A 159 -19.55 7.94 13.92
C GLU A 159 -19.68 7.26 12.56
N GLY A 160 -19.93 8.02 11.50
CA GLY A 160 -20.02 7.49 10.14
C GLY A 160 -18.70 6.86 9.63
N ARG A 161 -17.55 7.28 10.19
CA ARG A 161 -16.24 6.68 9.88
C ARG A 161 -15.97 5.42 10.69
N LEU A 162 -16.40 5.35 11.94
CA LEU A 162 -16.32 4.15 12.76
C LEU A 162 -17.21 3.03 12.19
N ALA A 163 -18.41 3.35 11.71
CA ALA A 163 -19.30 2.39 11.07
C ALA A 163 -18.67 1.81 9.77
N ARG A 164 -17.96 2.63 8.99
CA ARG A 164 -17.22 2.17 7.79
C ARG A 164 -15.96 1.38 8.12
N ALA A 165 -15.44 1.49 9.33
CA ALA A 165 -14.30 0.69 9.81
C ALA A 165 -14.64 -0.80 9.98
N ALA A 166 -15.92 -1.14 10.14
CA ALA A 166 -16.39 -2.49 10.43
C ALA A 166 -16.19 -3.51 9.29
N ALA A 167 -16.10 -3.07 8.03
CA ALA A 167 -15.81 -3.96 6.91
C ALA A 167 -14.29 -4.10 6.72
N GLU A 168 -13.66 -5.01 7.46
CA GLU A 168 -12.25 -5.33 7.22
C GLU A 168 -12.10 -6.06 5.88
N PRO A 169 -11.02 -5.77 5.11
CA PRO A 169 -10.70 -6.58 3.94
C PRO A 169 -10.52 -8.04 4.37
N ASP A 170 -11.07 -8.94 3.60
CA ASP A 170 -10.94 -10.37 3.81
C ASP A 170 -10.15 -11.02 2.66
N GLY A 171 -9.71 -12.28 2.87
CA GLY A 171 -9.06 -13.08 1.85
C GLY A 171 -7.56 -13.31 2.05
N PRO A 172 -6.91 -13.96 1.08
CA PRO A 172 -5.52 -14.36 1.19
C PRO A 172 -4.57 -13.15 1.31
N GLY A 173 -3.51 -13.33 2.11
CA GLY A 173 -2.48 -12.30 2.30
C GLY A 173 -2.95 -11.07 3.09
N VAL A 174 -4.05 -11.14 3.84
CA VAL A 174 -4.49 -10.09 4.77
C VAL A 174 -3.87 -10.30 6.13
N VAL A 175 -3.24 -9.25 6.67
CA VAL A 175 -2.63 -9.23 8.00
C VAL A 175 -3.17 -8.04 8.78
N THR A 176 -3.79 -8.28 9.94
CA THR A 176 -4.25 -7.21 10.82
C THR A 176 -3.14 -6.79 11.79
N LEU A 177 -2.86 -5.50 11.84
CA LEU A 177 -1.87 -4.88 12.71
C LEU A 177 -2.59 -3.94 13.69
N MET A 178 -2.64 -4.35 14.94
CA MET A 178 -3.20 -3.55 16.02
C MET A 178 -2.21 -2.45 16.45
N ASN A 179 -2.65 -1.20 16.43
CA ASN A 179 -1.88 -0.02 16.83
C ASN A 179 -2.60 0.71 17.99
N ASP A 180 -2.63 0.07 19.13
CA ASP A 180 -3.33 0.52 20.35
C ASP A 180 -2.38 0.91 21.50
N GLY A 181 -1.08 0.78 21.29
CA GLY A 181 -0.03 1.09 22.25
C GLY A 181 1.02 2.06 21.69
N PRO A 182 2.28 1.98 22.17
CA PRO A 182 3.40 2.75 21.65
C PRO A 182 3.63 2.49 20.16
N LEU A 183 3.90 3.56 19.40
CA LEU A 183 4.07 3.48 17.95
C LEU A 183 5.19 2.52 17.55
N GLU A 184 6.25 2.48 18.33
CA GLU A 184 7.44 1.65 18.11
C GLU A 184 7.08 0.17 18.03
N VAL A 185 6.13 -0.29 18.86
CA VAL A 185 5.65 -1.68 18.87
C VAL A 185 4.90 -2.00 17.56
N ALA A 186 4.06 -1.08 17.11
CA ALA A 186 3.36 -1.25 15.83
C ALA A 186 4.33 -1.22 14.64
N VAL A 187 5.35 -0.36 14.67
CA VAL A 187 6.41 -0.30 13.65
C VAL A 187 7.19 -1.61 13.63
N GLU A 188 7.59 -2.14 14.77
CA GLU A 188 8.34 -3.40 14.86
C GLU A 188 7.54 -4.58 14.27
N ARG A 189 6.26 -4.71 14.64
CA ARG A 189 5.36 -5.71 14.07
C ARG A 189 5.22 -5.55 12.55
N PHE A 190 5.10 -4.31 12.08
CA PHE A 190 5.04 -4.04 10.65
C PHE A 190 6.33 -4.43 9.93
N LEU A 191 7.50 -4.14 10.51
CA LEU A 191 8.79 -4.59 9.98
C LEU A 191 8.89 -6.11 9.88
N GLN A 192 8.36 -6.85 10.85
CA GLN A 192 8.26 -8.31 10.77
C GLN A 192 7.44 -8.76 9.56
N VAL A 193 6.29 -8.13 9.31
CA VAL A 193 5.46 -8.41 8.12
C VAL A 193 6.23 -8.08 6.84
N LEU A 194 6.96 -6.97 6.79
CA LEU A 194 7.73 -6.57 5.61
C LEU A 194 8.89 -7.51 5.29
N LYS A 195 9.53 -8.08 6.32
CA LYS A 195 10.68 -8.99 6.20
C LYS A 195 10.27 -10.46 6.00
N ALA A 196 9.03 -10.83 6.33
CA ALA A 196 8.53 -12.18 6.08
C ALA A 196 8.47 -12.46 4.56
N PRO A 197 8.67 -13.71 4.12
CA PRO A 197 8.48 -14.09 2.72
C PRO A 197 7.03 -13.80 2.28
N ALA A 198 6.85 -13.50 0.98
CA ALA A 198 5.51 -13.31 0.44
C ALA A 198 4.68 -14.60 0.65
N GLN A 199 3.54 -14.49 1.29
CA GLN A 199 2.56 -15.56 1.32
C GLN A 199 1.82 -15.54 -0.03
N VAL A 200 2.13 -16.53 -0.86
CA VAL A 200 1.47 -16.75 -2.17
C VAL A 200 0.22 -17.59 -1.95
#